data_33aed47b9d4d45237f62545e5762f8bd
#
_entry.id   33aed47b9d4d45237f62545e5762f8bd
#
_cell.length_a   1.000
_cell.length_b   1.000
_cell.length_c   1.000
_cell.angle_alpha   90.00
_cell.angle_beta   90.00
_cell.angle_gamma   90.00
#
_symmetry.space_group_name_H-M   'P 1'
#
loop_
_entity.id
_entity.type
_entity.pdbx_description
1 polymer ?
#
loop_
_entity_poly.entity_id
_entity_poly.type
_entity_poly.pdbx_seq_one_letter_code
_entity_poly.pdbx_strand_id
1 'polypeptide(L)'
;MSLNTRPTLEPRRLRALPRLSGVWVLRLFLALFLVGFVVTIWAVNLFLTERLTESTRNRAEIRLALYSGTIMSELQRSSVVPLLLSRDPVLITALREGEFTATSQRLISYLDEIGAASFVLLNRSGRVVAATDRARLGELRASEPFFVQAVRSADTVFTSNEPATGRYDFTFSRHITDNNQLLGVIMVEVNLARVVEQWRGASEAVFITQGSGEIILATEPRWRGLIEADALARQDAPSAIRRAIENAGDWAFGEEGYVFGDDTLRLAQDMPFRGWEIVSYTAYASVRERVNGVLALLTMGFALVLAGAFYLLSRRARLQTAVFQRERAELRRLNDRLSREIAEREKRSAIWSRPNCR
;
A
#
# COMPACT_ATOMS: atom_id res chain seq x y z
N MET A 1 4.69 -88.94 49.48
CA MET A 1 5.18 -87.80 50.32
C MET A 1 5.58 -86.72 49.39
N SER A 2 4.64 -85.82 48.98
CA SER A 2 4.83 -84.81 48.00
C SER A 2 4.44 -83.48 48.63
N LEU A 3 5.41 -82.66 48.88
CA LEU A 3 5.27 -81.29 49.43
C LEU A 3 4.90 -80.28 48.29
N ASN A 4 3.72 -79.71 48.48
CA ASN A 4 3.06 -78.77 47.61
C ASN A 4 3.63 -77.36 47.93
N THR A 5 4.49 -76.81 47.07
CA THR A 5 5.00 -75.44 47.16
C THR A 5 4.10 -74.49 46.33
N ARG A 6 3.29 -73.67 47.02
CA ARG A 6 2.52 -72.57 46.40
C ARG A 6 3.46 -71.43 46.00
N PRO A 7 3.35 -70.88 44.81
CA PRO A 7 4.11 -69.66 44.45
C PRO A 7 3.44 -68.47 45.12
N THR A 8 4.23 -67.69 45.85
CA THR A 8 3.91 -66.41 46.43
C THR A 8 3.88 -65.40 45.32
N LEU A 9 2.70 -64.83 44.99
CA LEU A 9 2.52 -63.71 44.12
C LEU A 9 3.05 -62.46 44.82
N GLU A 10 4.22 -61.91 44.36
CA GLU A 10 4.68 -60.59 44.75
C GLU A 10 3.71 -59.51 44.24
N PRO A 11 3.29 -58.58 45.08
CA PRO A 11 2.45 -57.44 44.62
C PRO A 11 3.28 -56.53 43.73
N ARG A 12 2.92 -56.47 42.45
CA ARG A 12 3.41 -55.54 41.46
C ARG A 12 3.27 -54.13 42.02
N ARG A 13 4.38 -53.52 42.50
CA ARG A 13 4.44 -52.11 42.89
C ARG A 13 4.12 -51.27 41.66
N LEU A 14 2.87 -50.79 41.59
CA LEU A 14 2.49 -49.72 40.70
C LEU A 14 3.38 -48.51 41.00
N ARG A 15 4.29 -48.19 40.08
CA ARG A 15 5.10 -46.94 40.15
C ARG A 15 4.13 -45.77 40.27
N ALA A 16 4.02 -45.22 41.45
CA ALA A 16 3.32 -43.99 41.69
C ALA A 16 3.96 -42.93 40.80
N LEU A 17 3.22 -42.43 39.82
CA LEU A 17 3.62 -41.28 39.03
C LEU A 17 3.98 -40.12 39.99
N PRO A 18 5.12 -39.46 39.81
CA PRO A 18 5.50 -38.36 40.69
C PRO A 18 4.38 -37.32 40.69
N ARG A 19 3.80 -37.04 41.86
CA ARG A 19 2.88 -35.92 42.05
C ARG A 19 3.62 -34.68 41.69
N LEU A 20 3.47 -34.20 40.42
CA LEU A 20 3.97 -32.92 39.98
C LEU A 20 3.46 -31.86 40.95
N SER A 21 4.35 -31.22 41.68
CA SER A 21 3.98 -30.15 42.61
C SER A 21 3.23 -29.10 41.80
N GLY A 22 2.15 -28.52 42.34
CA GLY A 22 1.29 -27.57 41.59
C GLY A 22 2.04 -26.41 40.93
N VAL A 23 3.24 -26.12 41.44
CA VAL A 23 4.16 -25.11 40.87
C VAL A 23 4.74 -25.56 39.50
N TRP A 24 5.06 -26.87 39.34
CA TRP A 24 5.57 -27.37 38.07
C TRP A 24 4.48 -27.45 36.99
N VAL A 25 3.26 -27.80 37.36
CA VAL A 25 2.11 -27.79 36.44
C VAL A 25 1.81 -26.36 35.96
N LEU A 26 1.88 -25.37 36.86
CA LEU A 26 1.70 -23.95 36.51
C LEU A 26 2.81 -23.42 35.58
N ARG A 27 4.06 -23.80 35.83
CA ARG A 27 5.19 -23.41 34.96
C ARG A 27 5.05 -24.03 33.57
N LEU A 28 4.67 -25.28 33.48
CA LEU A 28 4.46 -26.00 32.21
C LEU A 28 3.31 -25.38 31.44
N PHE A 29 2.21 -25.02 32.10
CA PHE A 29 1.06 -24.35 31.50
C PHE A 29 1.46 -22.96 30.97
N LEU A 30 2.21 -22.19 31.75
CA LEU A 30 2.70 -20.87 31.32
C LEU A 30 3.64 -20.97 30.11
N ALA A 31 4.56 -21.95 30.13
CA ALA A 31 5.46 -22.20 29.01
C ALA A 31 4.70 -22.60 27.74
N LEU A 32 3.73 -23.52 27.84
CA LEU A 32 2.88 -23.95 26.73
C LEU A 32 2.06 -22.77 26.17
N PHE A 33 1.52 -21.95 27.05
CA PHE A 33 0.76 -20.76 26.69
C PHE A 33 1.61 -19.73 25.93
N LEU A 34 2.86 -19.51 26.37
CA LEU A 34 3.80 -18.61 25.74
C LEU A 34 4.25 -19.15 24.37
N VAL A 35 4.51 -20.45 24.26
CA VAL A 35 4.82 -21.09 22.96
C VAL A 35 3.62 -20.98 22.02
N GLY A 36 2.41 -21.24 22.48
CA GLY A 36 1.18 -21.09 21.71
C GLY A 36 1.00 -19.64 21.20
N PHE A 37 1.34 -18.65 22.03
CA PHE A 37 1.32 -17.25 21.64
C PHE A 37 2.31 -16.94 20.52
N VAL A 38 3.57 -17.35 20.67
CA VAL A 38 4.61 -17.12 19.65
C VAL A 38 4.21 -17.78 18.32
N VAL A 39 3.71 -19.02 18.37
CA VAL A 39 3.22 -19.74 17.19
C VAL A 39 2.03 -19.00 16.55
N THR A 40 1.10 -18.49 17.35
CA THR A 40 -0.05 -17.73 16.84
C THR A 40 0.38 -16.43 16.18
N ILE A 41 1.28 -15.65 16.81
CA ILE A 41 1.83 -14.43 16.20
C ILE A 41 2.53 -14.75 14.89
N TRP A 42 3.37 -15.77 14.87
CA TRP A 42 4.09 -16.18 13.67
C TRP A 42 3.15 -16.59 12.54
N ALA A 43 2.16 -17.43 12.83
CA ALA A 43 1.17 -17.89 11.86
C ALA A 43 0.30 -16.73 11.34
N VAL A 44 -0.17 -15.84 12.23
CA VAL A 44 -0.97 -14.67 11.85
C VAL A 44 -0.14 -13.70 11.01
N ASN A 45 1.11 -13.45 11.37
CA ASN A 45 2.00 -12.59 10.59
C ASN A 45 2.21 -13.14 9.18
N LEU A 46 2.51 -14.44 9.05
CA LEU A 46 2.70 -15.11 7.75
C LEU A 46 1.42 -15.01 6.90
N PHE A 47 0.28 -15.38 7.47
CA PHE A 47 -1.01 -15.41 6.77
C PHE A 47 -1.49 -13.99 6.37
N LEU A 48 -1.38 -13.00 7.27
CA LEU A 48 -1.79 -11.64 6.96
C LEU A 48 -0.87 -10.99 5.90
N THR A 49 0.42 -11.18 6.02
CA THR A 49 1.37 -10.63 5.05
C THR A 49 1.08 -11.15 3.65
N GLU A 50 0.91 -12.47 3.50
CA GLU A 50 0.59 -13.08 2.21
C GLU A 50 -0.75 -12.56 1.64
N ARG A 51 -1.81 -12.59 2.44
CA ARG A 51 -3.15 -12.15 2.02
C ARG A 51 -3.22 -10.66 1.69
N LEU A 52 -2.62 -9.80 2.50
CA LEU A 52 -2.64 -8.36 2.26
C LEU A 52 -1.76 -7.96 1.08
N THR A 53 -0.62 -8.64 0.90
CA THR A 53 0.26 -8.45 -0.25
C THR A 53 -0.46 -8.82 -1.55
N GLU A 54 -1.09 -9.99 -1.62
CA GLU A 54 -1.87 -10.43 -2.78
C GLU A 54 -3.04 -9.49 -3.07
N SER A 55 -3.79 -9.08 -2.05
CA SER A 55 -4.90 -8.13 -2.21
C SER A 55 -4.42 -6.77 -2.71
N THR A 56 -3.26 -6.29 -2.23
CA THR A 56 -2.68 -5.01 -2.67
C THR A 56 -2.21 -5.10 -4.11
N ARG A 57 -1.53 -6.20 -4.46
CA ARG A 57 -1.09 -6.45 -5.84
C ARG A 57 -2.27 -6.48 -6.81
N ASN A 58 -3.31 -7.26 -6.51
CA ASN A 58 -4.49 -7.36 -7.38
C ASN A 58 -5.18 -6.00 -7.59
N ARG A 59 -5.26 -5.18 -6.53
CA ARG A 59 -5.81 -3.83 -6.64
C ARG A 59 -4.93 -2.91 -7.49
N ALA A 60 -3.62 -3.00 -7.35
CA ALA A 60 -2.69 -2.22 -8.14
C ALA A 60 -2.71 -2.65 -9.62
N GLU A 61 -2.80 -3.94 -9.93
CA GLU A 61 -2.98 -4.46 -11.29
C GLU A 61 -4.27 -3.94 -11.94
N ILE A 62 -5.40 -3.96 -11.21
CA ILE A 62 -6.67 -3.42 -11.70
C ILE A 62 -6.55 -1.92 -11.97
N ARG A 63 -5.92 -1.14 -11.10
CA ARG A 63 -5.71 0.30 -11.31
C ARG A 63 -4.81 0.57 -12.50
N LEU A 64 -3.72 -0.18 -12.64
CA LEU A 64 -2.83 -0.06 -13.79
C LEU A 64 -3.57 -0.31 -15.11
N ALA A 65 -4.43 -1.33 -15.16
CA ALA A 65 -5.28 -1.60 -16.31
C ALA A 65 -6.29 -0.46 -16.58
N LEU A 66 -6.86 0.15 -15.54
CA LEU A 66 -7.74 1.32 -15.69
C LEU A 66 -6.97 2.54 -16.22
N TYR A 67 -5.76 2.80 -15.73
CA TYR A 67 -4.92 3.89 -16.24
C TYR A 67 -4.56 3.67 -17.71
N SER A 68 -4.12 2.47 -18.07
CA SER A 68 -3.86 2.07 -19.45
C SER A 68 -5.10 2.26 -20.33
N GLY A 69 -6.25 1.78 -19.88
CA GLY A 69 -7.54 1.92 -20.59
C GLY A 69 -7.95 3.38 -20.79
N THR A 70 -7.73 4.24 -19.80
CA THR A 70 -8.05 5.67 -19.90
C THR A 70 -7.18 6.37 -20.95
N ILE A 71 -5.87 6.12 -20.96
CA ILE A 71 -4.96 6.67 -21.98
C ILE A 71 -5.33 6.16 -23.36
N MET A 72 -5.59 4.85 -23.51
CA MET A 72 -5.96 4.26 -24.79
C MET A 72 -7.28 4.84 -25.31
N SER A 73 -8.28 5.02 -24.46
CA SER A 73 -9.55 5.64 -24.82
C SER A 73 -9.37 7.08 -25.31
N GLU A 74 -8.51 7.86 -24.64
CA GLU A 74 -8.21 9.25 -25.02
C GLU A 74 -7.49 9.31 -26.38
N LEU A 75 -6.48 8.44 -26.58
CA LEU A 75 -5.78 8.33 -27.84
C LEU A 75 -6.70 7.89 -28.99
N GLN A 76 -7.54 6.88 -28.77
CA GLN A 76 -8.49 6.42 -29.78
C GLN A 76 -9.50 7.49 -30.15
N ARG A 77 -10.09 8.17 -29.15
CA ARG A 77 -11.01 9.29 -29.37
C ARG A 77 -10.37 10.38 -30.19
N SER A 78 -9.15 10.80 -29.83
CA SER A 78 -8.44 11.88 -30.49
C SER A 78 -7.93 11.52 -31.89
N SER A 79 -7.66 10.23 -32.16
CA SER A 79 -7.16 9.75 -33.47
C SER A 79 -8.15 9.93 -34.61
N VAL A 80 -9.46 9.89 -34.33
CA VAL A 80 -10.52 10.01 -35.34
C VAL A 80 -10.79 11.47 -35.70
N VAL A 81 -10.49 12.40 -34.81
CA VAL A 81 -10.84 13.82 -34.98
C VAL A 81 -10.22 14.45 -36.22
N PRO A 82 -8.91 14.28 -36.54
CA PRO A 82 -8.34 14.85 -37.77
C PRO A 82 -9.00 14.31 -39.05
N LEU A 83 -9.46 13.05 -39.02
CA LEU A 83 -10.21 12.46 -40.14
C LEU A 83 -11.54 13.16 -40.36
N LEU A 84 -12.28 13.45 -39.29
CA LEU A 84 -13.56 14.16 -39.38
C LEU A 84 -13.36 15.60 -39.84
N LEU A 85 -12.42 16.30 -39.25
CA LEU A 85 -12.11 17.69 -39.58
C LEU A 85 -11.50 17.87 -40.98
N SER A 86 -10.75 16.88 -41.48
CA SER A 86 -10.22 16.91 -42.84
C SER A 86 -11.29 16.86 -43.93
N ARG A 87 -12.51 16.46 -43.58
CA ARG A 87 -13.68 16.39 -44.47
C ARG A 87 -14.70 17.49 -44.21
N ASP A 88 -14.44 18.38 -43.27
CA ASP A 88 -15.34 19.51 -42.96
C ASP A 88 -15.35 20.50 -44.17
N PRO A 89 -16.52 20.72 -44.82
CA PRO A 89 -16.61 21.64 -45.92
C PRO A 89 -16.19 23.09 -45.60
N VAL A 90 -16.40 23.51 -44.33
CA VAL A 90 -16.02 24.86 -43.89
C VAL A 90 -14.50 25.03 -43.90
N LEU A 91 -13.76 24.01 -43.40
CA LEU A 91 -12.30 24.07 -43.40
C LEU A 91 -11.71 23.94 -44.80
N ILE A 92 -12.32 23.12 -45.68
CA ILE A 92 -11.91 22.95 -47.05
C ILE A 92 -12.12 24.27 -47.82
N THR A 93 -13.28 24.91 -47.69
CA THR A 93 -13.60 26.18 -48.32
C THR A 93 -12.66 27.30 -47.82
N ALA A 94 -12.44 27.38 -46.50
CA ALA A 94 -11.51 28.37 -45.92
C ALA A 94 -10.12 28.26 -46.52
N LEU A 95 -9.60 27.00 -46.62
CA LEU A 95 -8.26 26.76 -47.22
C LEU A 95 -8.19 27.09 -48.73
N ARG A 96 -9.28 26.88 -49.44
CA ARG A 96 -9.39 27.18 -50.88
C ARG A 96 -9.47 28.68 -51.16
N GLU A 97 -10.28 29.40 -50.41
CA GLU A 97 -10.55 30.83 -50.59
C GLU A 97 -9.53 31.74 -49.89
N GLY A 98 -8.83 31.18 -48.89
CA GLY A 98 -7.87 31.95 -48.09
C GLY A 98 -8.52 32.83 -47.00
N GLU A 99 -9.81 32.60 -46.69
CA GLU A 99 -10.57 33.35 -45.70
C GLU A 99 -10.69 32.59 -44.40
N PHE A 100 -10.00 33.05 -43.35
CA PHE A 100 -9.88 32.33 -42.09
C PHE A 100 -10.54 33.03 -40.90
N THR A 101 -11.24 34.16 -41.13
CA THR A 101 -11.79 35.00 -40.04
C THR A 101 -12.71 34.24 -39.08
N ALA A 102 -13.57 33.38 -39.60
CA ALA A 102 -14.48 32.57 -38.79
C ALA A 102 -13.91 31.19 -38.42
N THR A 103 -12.80 30.78 -39.04
CA THR A 103 -12.28 29.40 -38.90
C THR A 103 -11.74 29.14 -37.51
N SER A 104 -11.01 30.07 -36.91
CA SER A 104 -10.50 29.93 -35.54
C SER A 104 -11.63 29.82 -34.53
N GLN A 105 -12.73 30.59 -34.71
CA GLN A 105 -13.91 30.48 -33.83
C GLN A 105 -14.60 29.12 -33.96
N ARG A 106 -14.64 28.59 -35.17
CA ARG A 106 -15.16 27.23 -35.44
C ARG A 106 -14.30 26.14 -34.75
N LEU A 107 -12.97 26.25 -34.81
CA LEU A 107 -12.08 25.34 -34.11
C LEU A 107 -12.23 25.44 -32.59
N ILE A 108 -12.50 26.62 -32.04
CA ILE A 108 -12.76 26.82 -30.61
C ILE A 108 -14.06 26.10 -30.20
N SER A 109 -15.15 26.18 -30.99
CA SER A 109 -16.38 25.43 -30.68
C SER A 109 -16.17 23.91 -30.70
N TYR A 110 -15.36 23.41 -31.61
CA TYR A 110 -14.98 21.98 -31.62
C TYR A 110 -14.14 21.58 -30.42
N LEU A 111 -13.29 22.48 -29.90
CA LEU A 111 -12.49 22.23 -28.70
C LEU A 111 -13.39 21.88 -27.50
N ASP A 112 -14.46 22.68 -27.29
CA ASP A 112 -15.38 22.49 -26.17
C ASP A 112 -16.18 21.18 -26.30
N GLU A 113 -16.56 20.79 -27.54
CA GLU A 113 -17.32 19.58 -27.81
C GLU A 113 -16.47 18.31 -27.70
N ILE A 114 -15.23 18.35 -28.17
CA ILE A 114 -14.34 17.18 -28.30
C ILE A 114 -13.44 17.00 -27.08
N GLY A 115 -13.08 18.10 -26.40
CA GLY A 115 -12.20 18.10 -25.24
C GLY A 115 -10.71 17.89 -25.57
N ALA A 116 -10.28 18.22 -26.80
CA ALA A 116 -8.88 18.22 -27.19
C ALA A 116 -8.08 19.33 -26.46
N ALA A 117 -6.74 19.30 -26.52
CA ALA A 117 -5.93 20.38 -25.96
C ALA A 117 -5.91 21.62 -26.87
N SER A 118 -5.70 21.42 -28.17
CA SER A 118 -5.74 22.48 -29.18
C SER A 118 -5.99 21.93 -30.58
N PHE A 119 -6.45 22.81 -31.46
CA PHE A 119 -6.55 22.57 -32.90
C PHE A 119 -5.73 23.62 -33.65
N VAL A 120 -5.00 23.17 -34.67
CA VAL A 120 -4.24 24.02 -35.55
C VAL A 120 -4.48 23.62 -36.99
N LEU A 121 -4.88 24.60 -37.81
CA LEU A 121 -5.05 24.44 -39.25
C LEU A 121 -3.88 25.13 -39.95
N LEU A 122 -3.16 24.39 -40.77
CA LEU A 122 -2.03 24.87 -41.56
C LEU A 122 -2.37 24.85 -43.04
N ASN A 123 -1.91 25.83 -43.75
CA ASN A 123 -2.03 25.83 -45.21
C ASN A 123 -0.97 24.94 -45.88
N ARG A 124 -0.96 24.84 -47.19
CA ARG A 124 -0.04 24.02 -47.97
C ARG A 124 1.45 24.38 -47.74
N SER A 125 1.77 25.62 -47.38
CA SER A 125 3.15 26.03 -47.04
C SER A 125 3.55 25.72 -45.59
N GLY A 126 2.67 25.12 -44.77
CA GLY A 126 2.93 24.87 -43.36
C GLY A 126 2.80 26.09 -42.46
N ARG A 127 2.15 27.17 -42.95
CA ARG A 127 1.82 28.34 -42.12
C ARG A 127 0.50 28.12 -41.39
N VAL A 128 0.47 28.44 -40.11
CA VAL A 128 -0.75 28.37 -39.28
C VAL A 128 -1.70 29.48 -39.72
N VAL A 129 -2.89 29.07 -40.22
CA VAL A 129 -3.93 29.99 -40.73
C VAL A 129 -5.13 30.11 -39.82
N ALA A 130 -5.40 29.09 -39.02
CA ALA A 130 -6.39 29.12 -37.95
C ALA A 130 -5.94 28.25 -36.79
N ALA A 131 -6.23 28.66 -35.56
CA ALA A 131 -5.89 27.95 -34.38
C ALA A 131 -6.86 28.28 -33.23
N THR A 132 -6.99 27.37 -32.28
CA THR A 132 -7.68 27.63 -31.01
C THR A 132 -6.88 28.59 -30.13
N ASP A 133 -5.55 28.45 -30.14
CA ASP A 133 -4.65 29.44 -29.56
C ASP A 133 -4.25 30.46 -30.64
N ARG A 134 -4.79 31.66 -30.51
CA ARG A 134 -4.54 32.75 -31.48
C ARG A 134 -3.10 33.23 -31.51
N ALA A 135 -2.31 32.97 -30.46
CA ALA A 135 -0.88 33.38 -30.44
C ALA A 135 -0.06 32.62 -31.49
N ARG A 136 -0.51 31.45 -31.90
CA ARG A 136 0.15 30.61 -32.93
C ARG A 136 -0.13 31.03 -34.37
N LEU A 137 -1.06 31.95 -34.59
CA LEU A 137 -1.42 32.41 -35.95
C LEU A 137 -0.23 33.02 -36.68
N GLY A 138 -0.02 32.57 -37.92
CA GLY A 138 1.09 33.06 -38.77
C GLY A 138 2.42 32.30 -38.56
N GLU A 139 2.56 31.47 -37.56
CA GLU A 139 3.75 30.63 -37.36
C GLU A 139 4.01 29.75 -38.59
N LEU A 140 5.27 29.58 -38.95
CA LEU A 140 5.68 28.62 -39.98
C LEU A 140 6.17 27.35 -39.33
N ARG A 141 5.43 26.24 -39.51
CA ARG A 141 5.71 24.93 -38.88
C ARG A 141 5.88 23.81 -39.92
N ALA A 142 6.34 24.19 -41.15
CA ALA A 142 6.51 23.26 -42.25
C ALA A 142 7.55 22.16 -42.00
N SER A 143 8.53 22.42 -41.12
CA SER A 143 9.59 21.47 -40.76
C SER A 143 9.22 20.52 -39.64
N GLU A 144 8.10 20.75 -38.96
CA GLU A 144 7.67 19.96 -37.81
C GLU A 144 7.29 18.52 -38.22
N PRO A 145 7.64 17.51 -37.42
CA PRO A 145 7.36 16.13 -37.74
C PRO A 145 5.90 15.84 -38.06
N PHE A 146 4.95 16.42 -37.31
CA PHE A 146 3.53 16.24 -37.53
C PHE A 146 3.08 16.73 -38.92
N PHE A 147 3.62 17.85 -39.42
CA PHE A 147 3.28 18.36 -40.72
C PHE A 147 3.90 17.52 -41.83
N VAL A 148 5.21 17.26 -41.75
CA VAL A 148 5.93 16.47 -42.77
C VAL A 148 5.34 15.07 -42.94
N GLN A 149 5.01 14.40 -41.85
CA GLN A 149 4.43 13.06 -41.90
C GLN A 149 2.99 13.10 -42.41
N ALA A 150 2.16 14.07 -41.97
CA ALA A 150 0.78 14.17 -42.45
C ALA A 150 0.69 14.44 -43.95
N VAL A 151 1.60 15.23 -44.54
CA VAL A 151 1.62 15.46 -45.99
C VAL A 151 1.99 14.20 -46.77
N ARG A 152 2.80 13.32 -46.18
CA ARG A 152 3.25 12.08 -46.83
C ARG A 152 2.32 10.87 -46.62
N SER A 153 1.43 10.93 -45.65
CA SER A 153 0.53 9.83 -45.30
C SER A 153 -0.90 10.11 -45.72
N ALA A 154 -1.59 9.11 -46.25
CA ALA A 154 -3.03 9.18 -46.51
C ALA A 154 -3.88 9.03 -45.22
N ASP A 155 -3.27 8.53 -44.15
CA ASP A 155 -3.93 8.27 -42.89
C ASP A 155 -3.60 9.33 -41.83
N THR A 156 -4.34 9.32 -40.74
CA THR A 156 -4.04 10.13 -39.58
C THR A 156 -2.72 9.67 -38.95
N VAL A 157 -1.80 10.60 -38.76
CA VAL A 157 -0.46 10.34 -38.22
C VAL A 157 -0.40 10.83 -36.78
N PHE A 158 0.16 10.01 -35.91
CA PHE A 158 0.49 10.39 -34.55
C PHE A 158 1.97 10.78 -34.45
N THR A 159 2.25 11.90 -33.81
CA THR A 159 3.62 12.32 -33.47
C THR A 159 3.70 12.76 -32.02
N SER A 160 4.83 12.44 -31.39
CA SER A 160 5.21 12.97 -30.08
C SER A 160 6.47 13.81 -30.28
N ASN A 161 6.40 15.06 -29.88
CA ASN A 161 7.54 15.98 -29.90
C ASN A 161 7.91 16.36 -28.48
N GLU A 162 9.20 16.36 -28.19
CA GLU A 162 9.75 16.96 -26.98
C GLU A 162 10.19 18.39 -27.34
N PRO A 163 9.45 19.42 -26.96
CA PRO A 163 9.94 20.78 -27.04
C PRO A 163 11.04 21.01 -26.00
N ALA A 164 11.88 22.05 -26.25
CA ALA A 164 13.00 22.42 -25.36
C ALA A 164 12.62 22.67 -23.88
N THR A 165 11.33 22.63 -23.57
CA THR A 165 10.76 22.82 -22.23
C THR A 165 10.58 21.52 -21.42
N GLY A 166 10.98 20.33 -21.96
CA GLY A 166 10.77 19.03 -21.31
C GLY A 166 9.31 18.59 -21.21
N ARG A 167 8.43 19.21 -22.00
CA ARG A 167 7.01 18.84 -22.10
C ARG A 167 6.75 18.15 -23.42
N TYR A 168 6.28 16.91 -23.38
CA TYR A 168 5.89 16.20 -24.59
C TYR A 168 4.55 16.70 -25.11
N ASP A 169 4.52 17.06 -26.40
CA ASP A 169 3.29 17.37 -27.13
C ASP A 169 2.89 16.15 -27.96
N PHE A 170 1.68 15.67 -27.75
CA PHE A 170 1.12 14.52 -28.45
C PHE A 170 0.11 15.01 -29.48
N THR A 171 0.36 14.73 -30.74
CA THR A 171 -0.45 15.27 -31.82
C THR A 171 -0.90 14.21 -32.79
N PHE A 172 -2.17 14.30 -33.19
CA PHE A 172 -2.71 13.62 -34.37
C PHE A 172 -2.86 14.64 -35.50
N SER A 173 -2.37 14.30 -36.68
CA SER A 173 -2.43 15.20 -37.84
C SER A 173 -2.86 14.45 -39.09
N ARG A 174 -3.54 15.17 -39.98
CA ARG A 174 -3.98 14.66 -41.26
C ARG A 174 -3.98 15.77 -42.31
N HIS A 175 -3.61 15.43 -43.55
CA HIS A 175 -3.72 16.36 -44.64
C HIS A 175 -5.17 16.57 -45.05
N ILE A 176 -5.46 17.74 -45.56
CA ILE A 176 -6.75 18.12 -46.19
C ILE A 176 -6.50 18.26 -47.68
N THR A 177 -7.29 17.53 -48.45
CA THR A 177 -7.23 17.55 -49.93
C THR A 177 -8.58 17.86 -50.54
N ASP A 178 -8.55 18.55 -51.68
CA ASP A 178 -9.68 18.75 -52.54
C ASP A 178 -9.29 18.40 -53.99
N ASN A 179 -10.07 17.55 -54.65
CA ASN A 179 -9.77 17.10 -56.02
C ASN A 179 -8.32 16.56 -56.15
N ASN A 180 -7.87 15.80 -55.17
CA ASN A 180 -6.51 15.24 -55.07
C ASN A 180 -5.37 16.28 -54.97
N GLN A 181 -5.69 17.54 -54.69
CA GLN A 181 -4.71 18.59 -54.42
C GLN A 181 -4.61 18.85 -52.90
N LEU A 182 -3.37 18.91 -52.39
CA LEU A 182 -3.12 19.27 -51.01
C LEU A 182 -3.52 20.73 -50.75
N LEU A 183 -4.47 20.96 -49.84
CA LEU A 183 -4.85 22.29 -49.40
C LEU A 183 -4.14 22.69 -48.11
N GLY A 184 -3.95 21.76 -47.18
CA GLY A 184 -3.35 22.01 -45.89
C GLY A 184 -3.29 20.81 -44.99
N VAL A 185 -3.02 21.03 -43.72
CA VAL A 185 -2.96 19.99 -42.66
C VAL A 185 -3.77 20.45 -41.46
N ILE A 186 -4.61 19.60 -40.95
CA ILE A 186 -5.23 19.76 -39.61
C ILE A 186 -4.44 18.98 -38.58
N MET A 187 -4.11 19.62 -37.45
CA MET A 187 -3.43 19.04 -36.31
C MET A 187 -4.32 19.18 -35.08
N VAL A 188 -4.38 18.12 -34.31
CA VAL A 188 -5.12 18.00 -33.05
C VAL A 188 -4.12 17.62 -31.97
N GLU A 189 -4.00 18.46 -30.98
CA GLU A 189 -3.15 18.20 -29.79
C GLU A 189 -3.97 17.49 -28.73
N VAL A 190 -3.40 16.41 -28.17
CA VAL A 190 -4.05 15.58 -27.14
C VAL A 190 -3.50 15.94 -25.77
N ASN A 191 -4.37 16.23 -24.81
CA ASN A 191 -3.96 16.59 -23.47
C ASN A 191 -3.79 15.37 -22.55
N LEU A 192 -2.83 14.51 -22.86
CA LEU A 192 -2.53 13.35 -21.99
C LEU A 192 -1.98 13.76 -20.62
N ALA A 193 -1.30 14.91 -20.55
CA ALA A 193 -0.82 15.44 -19.28
C ALA A 193 -1.97 15.70 -18.29
N ARG A 194 -3.11 16.20 -18.76
CA ARG A 194 -4.32 16.40 -17.94
C ARG A 194 -4.87 15.08 -17.40
N VAL A 195 -4.82 14.03 -18.21
CA VAL A 195 -5.27 12.68 -17.77
C VAL A 195 -4.38 12.16 -16.66
N VAL A 196 -3.07 12.25 -16.82
CA VAL A 196 -2.10 11.82 -15.81
C VAL A 196 -2.17 12.69 -14.55
N GLU A 197 -2.49 13.96 -14.68
CA GLU A 197 -2.64 14.87 -13.55
C GLU A 197 -3.81 14.49 -12.61
N GLN A 198 -4.86 13.87 -13.16
CA GLN A 198 -5.97 13.31 -12.36
C GLN A 198 -5.55 12.14 -11.48
N TRP A 199 -4.42 11.50 -11.78
CA TRP A 199 -3.85 10.41 -10.97
C TRP A 199 -2.92 10.93 -9.87
N ARG A 200 -2.56 12.23 -9.91
CA ARG A 200 -1.78 12.89 -8.86
C ARG A 200 -2.58 12.90 -7.56
N GLY A 201 -2.00 12.41 -6.47
CA GLY A 201 -2.69 12.25 -5.19
C GLY A 201 -3.20 10.83 -4.92
N ALA A 202 -3.15 9.91 -5.91
CA ALA A 202 -3.15 8.49 -5.61
C ALA A 202 -1.83 8.13 -4.92
N SER A 203 -1.86 7.16 -4.00
CA SER A 203 -0.66 6.67 -3.28
C SER A 203 0.32 5.89 -4.19
N GLU A 204 0.27 6.13 -5.49
CA GLU A 204 1.00 5.41 -6.53
C GLU A 204 1.71 6.40 -7.44
N ALA A 205 2.96 6.10 -7.76
CA ALA A 205 3.68 6.81 -8.80
C ALA A 205 3.47 6.09 -10.13
N VAL A 206 2.90 6.78 -11.11
CA VAL A 206 2.60 6.21 -12.43
C VAL A 206 3.33 7.00 -13.50
N PHE A 207 3.94 6.29 -14.44
CA PHE A 207 4.53 6.91 -15.62
C PHE A 207 4.39 6.00 -16.84
N ILE A 208 4.56 6.60 -18.01
CA ILE A 208 4.51 5.91 -19.30
C ILE A 208 5.83 6.14 -20.01
N THR A 209 6.43 5.05 -20.45
CA THR A 209 7.67 5.07 -21.25
C THR A 209 7.34 4.78 -22.72
N GLN A 210 8.17 5.32 -23.61
CA GLN A 210 8.18 4.91 -24.99
C GLN A 210 9.17 3.76 -25.21
N GLY A 211 9.19 3.16 -26.42
CA GLY A 211 10.04 2.01 -26.72
C GLY A 211 11.56 2.23 -26.52
N SER A 212 12.02 3.46 -26.35
CA SER A 212 13.39 3.81 -25.95
C SER A 212 13.64 3.67 -24.44
N GLY A 213 12.59 3.45 -23.62
CA GLY A 213 12.66 3.46 -22.15
C GLY A 213 12.59 4.84 -21.54
N GLU A 214 12.40 5.89 -22.35
CA GLU A 214 12.29 7.26 -21.90
C GLU A 214 10.87 7.56 -21.40
N ILE A 215 10.75 8.25 -20.26
CA ILE A 215 9.49 8.62 -19.63
C ILE A 215 8.88 9.83 -20.34
N ILE A 216 7.78 9.61 -21.03
CA ILE A 216 7.05 10.63 -21.79
C ILE A 216 5.93 11.29 -20.99
N LEU A 217 5.33 10.53 -20.06
CA LEU A 217 4.27 10.99 -19.16
C LEU A 217 4.55 10.47 -17.76
N ALA A 218 4.33 11.30 -16.75
CA ALA A 218 4.48 10.89 -15.36
C ALA A 218 3.59 11.72 -14.44
N THR A 219 3.10 11.10 -13.36
CA THR A 219 2.46 11.80 -12.24
C THR A 219 3.41 12.81 -11.59
N GLU A 220 4.71 12.51 -11.61
CA GLU A 220 5.77 13.40 -11.16
C GLU A 220 6.44 14.08 -12.37
N PRO A 221 6.20 15.38 -12.62
CA PRO A 221 6.68 16.05 -13.83
C PRO A 221 8.19 16.03 -14.04
N ARG A 222 8.98 15.98 -12.95
CA ARG A 222 10.45 15.96 -12.98
C ARG A 222 11.05 14.67 -13.57
N TRP A 223 10.27 13.61 -13.76
CA TRP A 223 10.73 12.35 -14.34
C TRP A 223 10.65 12.33 -15.86
N ARG A 224 9.91 13.24 -16.46
CA ARG A 224 9.75 13.32 -17.92
C ARG A 224 11.09 13.58 -18.60
N GLY A 225 11.36 12.88 -19.68
CA GLY A 225 12.63 12.96 -20.40
C GLY A 225 13.76 12.13 -19.77
N LEU A 226 13.51 11.45 -18.65
CA LEU A 226 14.48 10.56 -18.02
C LEU A 226 14.17 9.11 -18.38
N ILE A 227 15.18 8.24 -18.29
CA ILE A 227 14.97 6.80 -18.23
C ILE A 227 14.61 6.40 -16.79
N GLU A 228 13.88 5.29 -16.64
CA GLU A 228 13.40 4.80 -15.32
C GLU A 228 14.54 4.75 -14.29
N ALA A 229 15.71 4.20 -14.65
CA ALA A 229 16.86 4.09 -13.75
C ALA A 229 17.34 5.45 -13.22
N ASP A 230 17.40 6.47 -14.10
CA ASP A 230 17.84 7.83 -13.74
C ASP A 230 16.77 8.55 -12.90
N ALA A 231 15.50 8.33 -13.20
CA ALA A 231 14.39 8.86 -12.42
C ALA A 231 14.41 8.35 -10.97
N LEU A 232 14.71 7.05 -10.80
CA LEU A 232 14.87 6.41 -9.50
C LEU A 232 16.14 6.90 -8.76
N ALA A 233 17.26 7.08 -9.48
CA ALA A 233 18.53 7.51 -8.89
C ALA A 233 18.52 8.99 -8.44
N ARG A 234 17.71 9.85 -9.07
CA ARG A 234 17.59 11.29 -8.73
C ARG A 234 16.68 11.58 -7.53
N GLN A 235 16.21 10.57 -6.84
CA GLN A 235 15.53 10.80 -5.58
C GLN A 235 16.54 11.31 -4.55
N ASP A 236 16.32 12.54 -4.10
CA ASP A 236 17.04 13.08 -2.97
C ASP A 236 16.84 12.14 -1.77
N ALA A 237 17.94 11.63 -1.23
CA ALA A 237 17.89 10.91 0.04
C ALA A 237 17.11 11.79 1.04
N PRO A 238 16.13 11.26 1.76
CA PRO A 238 15.32 12.06 2.66
C PRO A 238 16.26 12.81 3.62
N SER A 239 16.16 14.14 3.64
CA SER A 239 16.98 14.95 4.53
C SER A 239 16.79 14.48 5.96
N ALA A 240 17.78 14.62 6.84
CA ALA A 240 17.68 14.24 8.26
C ALA A 240 16.46 14.91 8.93
N ILE A 241 16.08 16.11 8.47
CA ILE A 241 14.88 16.85 8.89
C ILE A 241 13.61 16.14 8.43
N ARG A 242 13.53 15.66 7.18
CA ARG A 242 12.37 14.93 6.66
C ARG A 242 12.18 13.61 7.43
N ARG A 243 13.25 12.85 7.69
CA ARG A 243 13.21 11.65 8.53
C ARG A 243 12.75 11.94 9.96
N ALA A 244 13.14 13.08 10.53
CA ALA A 244 12.68 13.49 11.85
C ALA A 244 11.20 13.86 11.87
N ILE A 245 10.68 14.48 10.81
CA ILE A 245 9.26 14.84 10.66
C ILE A 245 8.41 13.57 10.42
N GLU A 246 8.86 12.66 9.58
CA GLU A 246 8.22 11.36 9.33
C GLU A 246 8.13 10.51 10.61
N ASN A 247 9.16 10.56 11.46
CA ASN A 247 9.16 9.89 12.76
C ASN A 247 8.35 10.62 13.85
N ALA A 248 7.99 11.88 13.63
CA ALA A 248 7.25 12.69 14.62
C ALA A 248 5.72 12.60 14.49
N GLY A 249 5.22 11.85 13.50
CA GLY A 249 3.81 11.52 13.36
C GLY A 249 3.04 12.29 12.30
N ASP A 250 1.96 11.70 11.88
CA ASP A 250 0.96 11.85 10.83
C ASP A 250 0.34 13.26 10.61
N TRP A 251 1.00 14.36 10.93
CA TRP A 251 0.39 15.69 10.93
C TRP A 251 0.80 16.61 9.77
N ALA A 252 1.68 16.15 8.88
CA ALA A 252 2.13 16.95 7.75
C ALA A 252 1.51 16.43 6.43
N PHE A 253 0.31 16.89 6.11
CA PHE A 253 -0.18 16.88 4.74
C PHE A 253 0.64 17.87 3.92
N GLY A 254 1.81 17.44 3.43
CA GLY A 254 2.63 18.16 2.47
C GLY A 254 2.60 17.42 1.13
N GLU A 255 2.78 18.14 0.02
CA GLU A 255 2.98 17.59 -1.32
C GLU A 255 4.22 16.69 -1.33
N GLU A 256 4.06 15.45 -0.87
CA GLU A 256 5.14 14.51 -0.71
C GLU A 256 5.44 13.86 -2.05
N GLY A 257 6.65 14.14 -2.57
CA GLY A 257 7.21 13.32 -3.64
C GLY A 257 7.30 11.87 -3.19
N TYR A 258 6.90 10.94 -4.05
CA TYR A 258 6.95 9.51 -3.77
C TYR A 258 8.38 9.08 -3.41
N VAL A 259 8.55 8.49 -2.25
CA VAL A 259 9.82 7.90 -1.81
C VAL A 259 9.79 6.42 -2.16
N PHE A 260 10.63 6.02 -3.12
CA PHE A 260 10.83 4.60 -3.41
C PHE A 260 11.84 4.03 -2.40
N GLY A 261 11.38 3.13 -1.56
CA GLY A 261 12.21 2.33 -0.67
C GLY A 261 12.22 0.86 -1.11
N ASP A 262 12.91 0.01 -0.39
CA ASP A 262 12.96 -1.44 -0.62
C ASP A 262 11.56 -2.12 -0.55
N ASP A 263 10.54 -1.41 -0.12
CA ASP A 263 9.18 -1.90 0.10
C ASP A 263 8.19 -1.41 -0.98
N THR A 264 8.62 -1.25 -2.24
CA THR A 264 7.73 -0.84 -3.34
C THR A 264 7.48 -1.97 -4.33
N LEU A 265 6.23 -2.11 -4.78
CA LEU A 265 5.84 -3.02 -5.85
C LEU A 265 5.89 -2.29 -7.19
N ARG A 266 6.77 -2.74 -8.10
CA ARG A 266 6.77 -2.31 -9.50
C ARG A 266 5.82 -3.20 -10.29
N LEU A 267 4.85 -2.59 -10.94
CA LEU A 267 3.99 -3.22 -11.94
C LEU A 267 4.18 -2.52 -13.27
N ALA A 268 4.30 -3.30 -14.32
CA ALA A 268 4.45 -2.81 -15.68
C ALA A 268 3.50 -3.54 -16.61
N GLN A 269 2.95 -2.83 -17.57
CA GLN A 269 2.03 -3.37 -18.58
C GLN A 269 2.32 -2.71 -19.92
N ASP A 270 2.52 -3.56 -20.95
CA ASP A 270 2.63 -3.10 -22.33
C ASP A 270 1.31 -2.51 -22.81
N MET A 271 1.38 -1.37 -23.45
CA MET A 271 0.24 -0.74 -24.10
C MET A 271 0.22 -1.07 -25.59
N PRO A 272 -0.96 -1.40 -26.18
CA PRO A 272 -1.07 -1.70 -27.61
C PRO A 272 -0.97 -0.43 -28.46
N PHE A 273 -0.01 0.45 -28.14
CA PHE A 273 0.21 1.71 -28.83
C PHE A 273 1.70 2.04 -28.88
N ARG A 274 2.31 1.95 -30.05
CA ARG A 274 3.69 2.35 -30.37
C ARG A 274 4.78 1.80 -29.44
N GLY A 275 4.57 0.66 -28.81
CA GLY A 275 5.53 0.08 -27.86
C GLY A 275 5.66 0.88 -26.57
N TRP A 276 4.58 1.58 -26.17
CA TRP A 276 4.52 2.23 -24.88
C TRP A 276 4.31 1.21 -23.77
N GLU A 277 4.92 1.46 -22.64
CA GLU A 277 4.75 0.70 -21.41
C GLU A 277 4.26 1.63 -20.29
N ILE A 278 3.24 1.24 -19.59
CA ILE A 278 2.79 1.93 -18.38
C ILE A 278 3.35 1.23 -17.15
N VAL A 279 3.97 1.98 -16.27
CA VAL A 279 4.58 1.49 -15.05
C VAL A 279 3.97 2.18 -13.84
N SER A 280 3.66 1.41 -12.81
CA SER A 280 3.16 1.90 -11.53
C SER A 280 4.03 1.39 -10.39
N TYR A 281 4.36 2.28 -9.46
CA TYR A 281 5.02 1.97 -8.20
C TYR A 281 4.05 2.16 -7.06
N THR A 282 3.75 1.09 -6.35
CA THR A 282 2.84 1.08 -5.19
C THR A 282 3.62 0.78 -3.92
N ALA A 283 3.47 1.60 -2.88
CA ALA A 283 4.17 1.39 -1.60
C ALA A 283 3.53 0.25 -0.79
N TYR A 284 4.34 -0.71 -0.34
CA TYR A 284 3.93 -1.76 0.61
C TYR A 284 3.89 -1.28 2.07
N ALA A 285 4.33 -0.08 2.36
CA ALA A 285 4.34 0.46 3.73
C ALA A 285 2.96 0.36 4.41
N SER A 286 1.89 0.61 3.66
CA SER A 286 0.50 0.47 4.15
C SER A 286 0.11 -0.97 4.53
N VAL A 287 0.71 -1.99 3.89
CA VAL A 287 0.50 -3.40 4.23
C VAL A 287 1.18 -3.72 5.54
N ARG A 288 2.44 -3.32 5.69
CA ARG A 288 3.24 -3.53 6.92
C ARG A 288 2.60 -2.84 8.12
N GLU A 289 2.12 -1.62 7.97
CA GLU A 289 1.43 -0.87 9.02
C GLU A 289 0.16 -1.60 9.50
N ARG A 290 -0.68 -2.09 8.58
CA ARG A 290 -1.88 -2.86 8.92
C ARG A 290 -1.55 -4.18 9.62
N VAL A 291 -0.53 -4.91 9.14
CA VAL A 291 -0.06 -6.15 9.78
C VAL A 291 0.42 -5.84 11.20
N ASN A 292 1.26 -4.82 11.38
CA ASN A 292 1.75 -4.41 12.68
C ASN A 292 0.62 -3.96 13.62
N GLY A 293 -0.39 -3.26 13.13
CA GLY A 293 -1.57 -2.87 13.89
C GLY A 293 -2.34 -4.08 14.42
N VAL A 294 -2.59 -5.10 13.58
CA VAL A 294 -3.24 -6.34 14.01
C VAL A 294 -2.39 -7.11 15.02
N LEU A 295 -1.08 -7.22 14.79
CA LEU A 295 -0.16 -7.87 15.72
C LEU A 295 -0.10 -7.14 17.07
N ALA A 296 -0.14 -5.80 17.09
CA ALA A 296 -0.20 -5.00 18.30
C ALA A 296 -1.49 -5.25 19.10
N LEU A 297 -2.64 -5.30 18.43
CA LEU A 297 -3.92 -5.65 19.07
C LEU A 297 -3.90 -7.07 19.64
N LEU A 298 -3.33 -8.02 18.94
CA LEU A 298 -3.22 -9.41 19.36
C LEU A 298 -2.29 -9.55 20.57
N THR A 299 -1.13 -8.86 20.58
CA THR A 299 -0.22 -8.80 21.74
C THR A 299 -0.87 -8.13 22.93
N MET A 300 -1.62 -7.06 22.75
CA MET A 300 -2.34 -6.39 23.84
C MET A 300 -3.42 -7.30 24.45
N GLY A 301 -4.21 -7.98 23.60
CA GLY A 301 -5.21 -8.94 24.05
C GLY A 301 -4.61 -10.08 24.86
N PHE A 302 -3.46 -10.59 24.42
CA PHE A 302 -2.73 -11.65 25.11
C PHE A 302 -2.18 -11.19 26.45
N ALA A 303 -1.64 -9.98 26.52
CA ALA A 303 -1.16 -9.38 27.76
C ALA A 303 -2.31 -9.22 28.80
N LEU A 304 -3.50 -8.82 28.34
CA LEU A 304 -4.69 -8.73 29.21
C LEU A 304 -5.13 -10.09 29.76
N VAL A 305 -5.09 -11.14 28.92
CA VAL A 305 -5.40 -12.52 29.36
C VAL A 305 -4.39 -12.99 30.40
N LEU A 306 -3.08 -12.74 30.19
CA LEU A 306 -2.04 -13.04 31.16
C LEU A 306 -2.23 -12.30 32.47
N ALA A 307 -2.49 -10.99 32.42
CA ALA A 307 -2.75 -10.16 33.62
C ALA A 307 -3.98 -10.66 34.39
N GLY A 308 -5.06 -11.01 33.69
CA GLY A 308 -6.26 -11.60 34.26
C GLY A 308 -6.00 -12.95 34.94
N ALA A 309 -5.27 -13.83 34.24
CA ALA A 309 -4.88 -15.13 34.81
C ALA A 309 -4.01 -14.98 36.05
N PHE A 310 -3.01 -14.07 36.01
CA PHE A 310 -2.17 -13.76 37.17
C PHE A 310 -2.99 -13.20 38.33
N TYR A 311 -3.91 -12.29 38.07
CA TYR A 311 -4.81 -11.73 39.08
C TYR A 311 -5.65 -12.82 39.76
N LEU A 312 -6.27 -13.73 38.97
CA LEU A 312 -7.08 -14.82 39.50
C LEU A 312 -6.25 -15.81 40.34
N LEU A 313 -5.06 -16.16 39.87
CA LEU A 313 -4.14 -17.03 40.58
C LEU A 313 -3.66 -16.41 41.90
N SER A 314 -3.28 -15.13 41.87
CA SER A 314 -2.85 -14.38 43.06
C SER A 314 -3.99 -14.25 44.08
N ARG A 315 -5.23 -14.02 43.63
CA ARG A 315 -6.40 -13.97 44.49
C ARG A 315 -6.67 -15.32 45.17
N ARG A 316 -6.58 -16.45 44.43
CA ARG A 316 -6.72 -17.78 44.99
C ARG A 316 -5.61 -18.10 46.02
N ALA A 317 -4.36 -17.74 45.73
CA ALA A 317 -3.25 -17.94 46.66
C ALA A 317 -3.46 -17.13 47.97
N ARG A 318 -3.91 -15.89 47.89
CA ARG A 318 -4.21 -15.05 49.07
C ARG A 318 -5.34 -15.64 49.92
N LEU A 319 -6.40 -16.18 49.30
CA LEU A 319 -7.47 -16.81 50.02
C LEU A 319 -6.99 -18.08 50.74
N GLN A 320 -6.15 -18.90 50.11
CA GLN A 320 -5.60 -20.12 50.76
C GLN A 320 -4.69 -19.76 51.93
N THR A 321 -3.81 -18.76 51.79
CA THR A 321 -2.94 -18.31 52.89
C THR A 321 -3.75 -17.78 54.08
N ALA A 322 -4.87 -17.07 53.83
CA ALA A 322 -5.75 -16.59 54.89
C ALA A 322 -6.43 -17.73 55.68
N VAL A 323 -6.85 -18.80 54.99
CA VAL A 323 -7.42 -20.01 55.64
C VAL A 323 -6.35 -20.70 56.49
N PHE A 324 -5.16 -20.98 55.95
CA PHE A 324 -4.08 -21.60 56.70
C PHE A 324 -3.62 -20.77 57.90
N GLN A 325 -3.64 -19.45 57.82
CA GLN A 325 -3.31 -18.59 58.96
C GLN A 325 -4.37 -18.68 60.08
N ARG A 326 -5.64 -18.83 59.75
CA ARG A 326 -6.72 -19.03 60.73
C ARG A 326 -6.58 -20.40 61.43
N GLU A 327 -6.36 -21.45 60.68
CA GLU A 327 -6.13 -22.80 61.26
C GLU A 327 -4.91 -22.84 62.18
N ARG A 328 -3.81 -22.23 61.76
CA ARG A 328 -2.60 -22.10 62.64
C ARG A 328 -2.85 -21.26 63.87
N ALA A 329 -3.66 -20.21 63.80
CA ALA A 329 -4.01 -19.41 64.96
C ALA A 329 -4.90 -20.19 65.97
N GLU A 330 -5.83 -21.01 65.44
CA GLU A 330 -6.64 -21.90 66.29
C GLU A 330 -5.82 -22.98 66.97
N LEU A 331 -4.93 -23.63 66.21
CA LEU A 331 -4.00 -24.63 66.79
C LEU A 331 -3.08 -24.02 67.88
N ARG A 332 -2.60 -22.80 67.66
CA ARG A 332 -1.80 -22.13 68.69
C ARG A 332 -2.63 -21.84 69.94
N ARG A 333 -3.89 -21.37 69.78
CA ARG A 333 -4.76 -21.11 70.92
C ARG A 333 -5.11 -22.40 71.68
N LEU A 334 -5.30 -23.52 71.00
CA LEU A 334 -5.53 -24.81 71.61
C LEU A 334 -4.26 -25.32 72.37
N ASN A 335 -3.09 -25.15 71.75
CA ASN A 335 -1.83 -25.56 72.38
C ASN A 335 -1.53 -24.70 73.63
N ASP A 336 -1.81 -23.41 73.58
CA ASP A 336 -1.67 -22.48 74.72
C ASP A 336 -2.66 -22.80 75.86
N ARG A 337 -3.89 -23.29 75.53
CA ARG A 337 -4.84 -23.76 76.55
C ARG A 337 -4.36 -25.06 77.20
N LEU A 338 -3.91 -26.03 76.40
CA LEU A 338 -3.39 -27.31 76.89
C LEU A 338 -2.13 -27.10 77.76
N SER A 339 -1.25 -26.24 77.37
CA SER A 339 -0.04 -25.93 78.17
C SER A 339 -0.40 -25.29 79.51
N ARG A 340 -1.44 -24.43 79.57
CA ARG A 340 -1.95 -23.84 80.82
C ARG A 340 -2.60 -24.90 81.70
N GLU A 341 -3.43 -25.81 81.17
CA GLU A 341 -4.04 -26.89 81.91
C GLU A 341 -2.98 -27.89 82.46
N ILE A 342 -1.97 -28.19 81.68
CA ILE A 342 -0.84 -29.05 82.13
C ILE A 342 -0.12 -28.34 83.30
N ALA A 343 0.21 -27.08 83.16
CA ALA A 343 0.89 -26.32 84.21
C ALA A 343 0.03 -26.17 85.50
N GLU A 344 -1.29 -26.04 85.40
CA GLU A 344 -2.20 -26.06 86.53
C GLU A 344 -2.27 -27.43 87.21
N ARG A 345 -2.29 -28.51 86.42
CA ARG A 345 -2.26 -29.88 86.94
C ARG A 345 -0.95 -30.19 87.68
N GLU A 346 0.17 -29.77 87.12
CA GLU A 346 1.48 -29.90 87.77
C GLU A 346 1.53 -29.13 89.10
N LYS A 347 1.02 -27.88 89.11
CA LYS A 347 0.93 -27.14 90.37
C LYS A 347 0.06 -27.82 91.43
N ARG A 348 -1.10 -28.39 91.03
CA ARG A 348 -1.95 -29.13 91.96
C ARG A 348 -1.27 -30.41 92.48
N SER A 349 -0.57 -31.13 91.63
CA SER A 349 0.16 -32.35 92.04
C SER A 349 1.34 -31.99 92.98
N ALA A 350 2.03 -30.85 92.73
CA ALA A 350 3.11 -30.38 93.59
C ALA A 350 2.62 -29.93 95.00
N ILE A 351 1.36 -29.47 95.09
CA ILE A 351 0.78 -29.11 96.39
C ILE A 351 0.42 -30.40 97.21
N TRP A 352 0.04 -31.45 96.56
CA TRP A 352 -0.30 -32.73 97.26
C TRP A 352 0.94 -33.60 97.63
N SER A 353 2.08 -33.32 97.09
CA SER A 353 3.36 -34.07 97.41
C SER A 353 4.19 -33.41 98.48
N ARG A 354 3.71 -32.38 99.20
CA ARG A 354 4.41 -31.91 100.39
C ARG A 354 4.16 -32.89 101.56
N PRO A 355 5.17 -33.54 102.06
CA PRO A 355 5.03 -34.34 103.20
C PRO A 355 4.77 -33.46 104.44
N ASN A 356 3.70 -33.85 105.19
CA ASN A 356 3.40 -33.28 106.50
C ASN A 356 4.55 -33.71 107.48
N CYS A 357 5.51 -32.75 107.68
CA CYS A 357 6.40 -32.95 108.83
C CYS A 357 5.77 -32.32 110.08
N ARG A 358 5.38 -33.20 110.95
CA ARG A 358 5.32 -32.99 112.38
C ARG A 358 6.05 -34.15 113.04
#